data_6117581e103b223dd8c65b5dceae4f6e
#
_entry.id   6117581e103b223dd8c65b5dceae4f6e
#
_cell.length_a   1.000
_cell.length_b   1.000
_cell.length_c   1.000
_cell.angle_alpha   90.00
_cell.angle_beta   90.00
_cell.angle_gamma   90.00
#
_symmetry.space_group_name_H-M   'P 1'
#
loop_
_entity.id
_entity.type
_entity.pdbx_description
1 polymer ?
#
loop_
_entity_poly.entity_id
_entity_poly.type
_entity_poly.pdbx_seq_one_letter_code
_entity_poly.pdbx_strand_id
1 'polypeptide(L)'
;MSTLFVGDLHAKSDLLPLIGMAAIRERADRIVLLGDICDDWNVSNNGLIRFFETFASWYRHQAAERETIPLLGNHDVPYCLKQGSAAYARARAVAPGFKPGAHRRVHELMRGIPFRL
;
A
#
# COMPACT_ATOMS: atom_id res chain seq x y z
N MET A 1 10.60 2.46 22.94
CA MET A 1 10.26 2.00 21.57
C MET A 1 9.81 3.20 20.75
N SER A 2 10.34 3.35 19.55
CA SER A 2 9.96 4.45 18.67
C SER A 2 9.22 3.94 17.43
N THR A 3 8.20 4.67 17.02
CA THR A 3 7.37 4.33 15.87
C THR A 3 7.36 5.48 14.87
N LEU A 4 7.66 5.16 13.61
CA LEU A 4 7.53 6.09 12.50
C LEU A 4 6.15 5.91 11.87
N PHE A 5 5.33 6.95 11.89
CA PHE A 5 4.04 6.95 11.23
C PHE A 5 4.17 7.61 9.85
N VAL A 6 3.63 6.97 8.84
CA VAL A 6 3.70 7.45 7.46
C VAL A 6 2.27 7.63 6.93
N GLY A 7 1.98 8.83 6.45
CA GLY A 7 0.69 9.14 5.84
C GLY A 7 0.54 8.56 4.44
N ASP A 8 -0.47 9.04 3.72
CA ASP A 8 -0.89 8.50 2.43
C ASP A 8 0.23 8.50 1.38
N LEU A 9 0.55 7.33 0.84
CA LEU A 9 1.56 7.18 -0.21
C LEU A 9 1.02 7.50 -1.61
N HIS A 10 -0.22 7.13 -1.87
CA HIS A 10 -0.89 7.32 -3.16
C HIS A 10 -0.01 6.95 -4.37
N ALA A 11 0.53 5.74 -4.34
CA ALA A 11 1.32 5.16 -5.43
C ALA A 11 2.60 5.94 -5.79
N LYS A 12 3.16 6.68 -4.85
CA LYS A 12 4.41 7.44 -5.08
C LYS A 12 5.62 6.63 -4.63
N SER A 13 6.21 5.87 -5.56
CA SER A 13 7.32 4.96 -5.27
C SER A 13 8.59 5.66 -4.80
N ASP A 14 8.81 6.91 -5.19
CA ASP A 14 9.98 7.70 -4.79
C ASP A 14 9.97 8.05 -3.30
N LEU A 15 8.82 7.93 -2.62
CA LEU A 15 8.74 8.12 -1.18
C LEU A 15 9.30 6.93 -0.40
N LEU A 16 9.29 5.73 -0.97
CA LEU A 16 9.69 4.51 -0.27
C LEU A 16 11.15 4.55 0.24
N PRO A 17 12.14 4.95 -0.57
CA PRO A 17 13.50 5.09 -0.06
C PRO A 17 13.62 6.12 1.06
N LEU A 18 12.85 7.20 0.98
CA LEU A 18 12.89 8.26 2.00
C LEU A 18 12.34 7.76 3.34
N ILE A 19 11.30 6.91 3.31
CA ILE A 19 10.76 6.30 4.52
C ILE A 19 11.80 5.39 5.17
N GLY A 20 12.46 4.55 4.36
CA GLY A 20 13.51 3.67 4.86
C GLY A 20 14.66 4.44 5.49
N MET A 21 15.09 5.54 4.86
CA MET A 21 16.14 6.41 5.38
C MET A 21 15.72 7.07 6.69
N ALA A 22 14.47 7.55 6.76
CA ALA A 22 13.94 8.16 7.98
C ALA A 22 13.91 7.16 9.13
N ALA A 23 13.50 5.92 8.86
CA ALA A 23 13.46 4.87 9.86
C ALA A 23 14.86 4.60 10.45
N ILE A 24 15.87 4.59 9.60
CA ILE A 24 17.26 4.40 10.03
C ILE A 24 17.72 5.59 10.86
N ARG A 25 17.53 6.81 10.34
CA ARG A 25 17.98 8.04 10.99
C ARG A 25 17.35 8.21 12.37
N GLU A 26 16.05 7.94 12.49
CA GLU A 26 15.30 8.07 13.75
C GLU A 26 15.39 6.82 14.62
N ARG A 27 16.11 5.80 14.20
CA ARG A 27 16.24 4.52 14.91
C ARG A 27 14.87 3.94 15.28
N ALA A 28 13.95 3.94 14.30
CA ALA A 28 12.59 3.47 14.52
C ALA A 28 12.57 1.94 14.69
N ASP A 29 11.87 1.50 15.71
CA ASP A 29 11.64 0.07 15.96
C ASP A 29 10.47 -0.43 15.14
N ARG A 30 9.60 0.47 14.71
CA ARG A 30 8.35 0.14 14.01
C ARG A 30 8.02 1.20 12.97
N ILE A 31 7.48 0.76 11.84
CA ILE A 31 6.89 1.64 10.84
C ILE A 31 5.39 1.32 10.76
N VAL A 32 4.54 2.32 10.83
CA VAL A 32 3.09 2.18 10.60
C VAL A 32 2.72 3.01 9.36
N LEU A 33 2.22 2.33 8.34
CA LEU A 33 1.69 2.97 7.14
C LEU A 33 0.19 3.17 7.34
N LEU A 34 -0.27 4.42 7.30
CA LEU A 34 -1.62 4.78 7.72
C LEU A 34 -2.71 4.50 6.66
N GLY A 35 -2.38 3.79 5.61
CA GLY A 35 -3.33 3.44 4.57
C GLY A 35 -3.23 4.35 3.35
N ASP A 36 -4.15 4.16 2.40
CA ASP A 36 -4.18 4.84 1.11
C ASP A 36 -2.83 4.76 0.40
N ILE A 37 -2.34 3.54 0.33
CA ILE A 37 -1.08 3.19 -0.33
C ILE A 37 -1.27 3.22 -1.85
N CYS A 38 -2.42 2.72 -2.30
CA CYS A 38 -2.79 2.66 -3.70
C CYS A 38 -3.40 3.98 -4.18
N ASP A 39 -3.42 4.13 -5.49
CA ASP A 39 -4.16 5.09 -6.28
C ASP A 39 -3.71 6.55 -6.19
N ASP A 40 -3.38 7.04 -7.37
CA ASP A 40 -3.23 8.44 -7.69
C ASP A 40 -3.97 8.65 -9.02
N TRP A 41 -4.67 9.77 -9.18
CA TRP A 41 -5.37 10.12 -10.41
C TRP A 41 -4.46 10.10 -11.65
N ASN A 42 -3.19 10.43 -11.47
CA ASN A 42 -2.22 10.54 -12.55
C ASN A 42 -1.46 9.24 -12.84
N VAL A 43 -1.80 8.15 -12.17
CA VAL A 43 -1.14 6.85 -12.34
C VAL A 43 -1.95 5.97 -13.28
N SER A 44 -1.28 5.37 -14.28
CA SER A 44 -1.89 4.39 -15.16
C SER A 44 -2.06 3.03 -14.45
N ASN A 45 -2.82 2.12 -15.08
CA ASN A 45 -2.93 0.75 -14.57
C ASN A 45 -1.55 0.09 -14.41
N ASN A 46 -0.71 0.18 -15.44
CA ASN A 46 0.64 -0.39 -15.39
C ASN A 46 1.53 0.32 -14.37
N GLY A 47 1.37 1.63 -14.23
CA GLY A 47 2.08 2.41 -13.22
C GLY A 47 1.75 1.98 -11.82
N LEU A 48 0.47 1.74 -11.53
CA LEU A 48 0.06 1.24 -10.23
C LEU A 48 0.59 -0.16 -9.95
N ILE A 49 0.55 -1.05 -10.94
CA ILE A 49 1.11 -2.40 -10.82
C ILE A 49 2.59 -2.33 -10.50
N ARG A 50 3.36 -1.53 -11.25
CA ARG A 50 4.79 -1.36 -10.99
C ARG A 50 5.08 -0.78 -9.62
N PHE A 51 4.29 0.21 -9.22
CA PHE A 51 4.41 0.77 -7.86
C PHE A 51 4.24 -0.34 -6.83
N PHE A 52 3.18 -1.15 -6.97
CA PHE A 52 2.87 -2.15 -5.96
C PHE A 52 3.88 -3.31 -5.94
N GLU A 53 4.45 -3.64 -7.08
CA GLU A 53 5.57 -4.60 -7.13
C GLU A 53 6.77 -4.06 -6.34
N THR A 54 7.10 -2.80 -6.54
CA THR A 54 8.17 -2.11 -5.79
C THR A 54 7.82 -2.03 -4.30
N PHE A 55 6.58 -1.69 -3.97
CA PHE A 55 6.12 -1.61 -2.60
C PHE A 55 6.21 -2.98 -1.90
N ALA A 56 5.78 -4.05 -2.55
CA ALA A 56 5.84 -5.39 -1.97
C ALA A 56 7.29 -5.80 -1.64
N SER A 57 8.22 -5.50 -2.54
CA SER A 57 9.65 -5.75 -2.31
C SER A 57 10.19 -4.90 -1.16
N TRP A 58 9.85 -3.61 -1.15
CA TRP A 58 10.23 -2.67 -0.11
C TRP A 58 9.68 -3.12 1.26
N TYR A 59 8.42 -3.53 1.29
CA TYR A 59 7.78 -4.02 2.52
C TYR A 59 8.54 -5.21 3.10
N ARG A 60 8.84 -6.22 2.26
CA ARG A 60 9.56 -7.42 2.72
C ARG A 60 10.93 -7.05 3.30
N HIS A 61 11.61 -6.11 2.66
CA HIS A 61 12.92 -5.65 3.12
C HIS A 61 12.80 -4.94 4.48
N GLN A 62 11.84 -4.05 4.63
CA GLN A 62 11.63 -3.33 5.89
C GLN A 62 11.18 -4.28 7.01
N ALA A 63 10.28 -5.22 6.70
CA ALA A 63 9.77 -6.18 7.67
C ALA A 63 10.86 -7.11 8.21
N ALA A 64 11.93 -7.35 7.45
CA ALA A 64 13.08 -8.12 7.90
C ALA A 64 13.92 -7.34 8.93
N GLU A 65 13.87 -6.00 8.89
CA GLU A 65 14.67 -5.13 9.76
C GLU A 65 13.89 -4.66 10.99
N ARG A 66 12.57 -4.46 10.87
CA ARG A 66 11.73 -3.93 11.93
C ARG A 66 10.28 -4.27 11.73
N GLU A 67 9.48 -4.13 12.78
CA GLU A 67 8.03 -4.31 12.65
C GLU A 67 7.47 -3.27 11.69
N THR A 68 6.79 -3.74 10.64
CA THR A 68 6.23 -2.87 9.61
C THR A 68 4.77 -3.22 9.42
N ILE A 69 3.88 -2.27 9.75
CA ILE A 69 2.44 -2.50 9.81
C ILE A 69 1.75 -1.66 8.73
N PRO A 70 1.28 -2.28 7.64
CA PRO A 70 0.49 -1.57 6.64
C PRO A 70 -0.98 -1.63 7.01
N LEU A 71 -1.59 -0.46 7.21
CA LEU A 71 -3.02 -0.34 7.41
C LEU A 71 -3.72 -0.16 6.06
N LEU A 72 -5.00 -0.54 6.01
CA LEU A 72 -5.82 -0.35 4.81
C LEU A 72 -6.56 0.98 4.89
N GLY A 73 -6.36 1.83 3.87
CA GLY A 73 -7.20 2.99 3.64
C GLY A 73 -8.34 2.68 2.67
N ASN A 74 -9.25 3.63 2.46
CA ASN A 74 -10.39 3.41 1.56
C ASN A 74 -9.96 3.17 0.10
N HIS A 75 -8.84 3.72 -0.33
CA HIS A 75 -8.30 3.47 -1.67
C HIS A 75 -7.71 2.08 -1.84
N ASP A 76 -7.35 1.40 -0.75
CA ASP A 76 -6.73 0.08 -0.80
C ASP A 76 -7.74 -1.05 -0.77
N VAL A 77 -8.85 -0.86 -0.06
CA VAL A 77 -9.82 -1.91 0.21
C VAL A 77 -10.35 -2.60 -1.05
N PRO A 78 -10.71 -1.88 -2.14
CA PRO A 78 -11.22 -2.57 -3.35
C PRO A 78 -10.24 -3.59 -3.92
N TYR A 79 -8.93 -3.33 -3.80
CA TYR A 79 -7.93 -4.26 -4.32
C TYR A 79 -7.78 -5.51 -3.46
N CYS A 80 -8.19 -5.46 -2.19
CA CYS A 80 -8.16 -6.60 -1.28
C CYS A 80 -9.33 -7.55 -1.48
N LEU A 81 -10.43 -7.08 -2.08
CA LEU A 81 -11.68 -7.81 -2.19
C LEU A 81 -11.76 -8.55 -3.51
N LYS A 82 -12.52 -9.65 -3.51
CA LYS A 82 -12.75 -10.44 -4.71
C LYS A 82 -13.57 -9.63 -5.71
N GLN A 83 -13.05 -9.50 -6.93
CA GLN A 83 -13.76 -8.86 -8.03
C GLN A 83 -15.12 -9.53 -8.27
N GLY A 84 -16.16 -8.71 -8.43
CA GLY A 84 -17.52 -9.21 -8.65
C GLY A 84 -18.34 -9.40 -7.38
N SER A 85 -17.74 -9.30 -6.19
CA SER A 85 -18.49 -9.40 -4.93
C SER A 85 -19.24 -8.10 -4.63
N ALA A 86 -20.28 -8.18 -3.79
CA ALA A 86 -21.03 -7.00 -3.35
C ALA A 86 -20.15 -6.06 -2.53
N ALA A 87 -19.25 -6.60 -1.70
CA ALA A 87 -18.33 -5.81 -0.92
C ALA A 87 -17.37 -5.03 -1.82
N TYR A 88 -16.88 -5.66 -2.88
CA TYR A 88 -16.03 -5.01 -3.89
C TYR A 88 -16.76 -3.83 -4.55
N ALA A 89 -18.00 -4.04 -4.95
CA ALA A 89 -18.79 -2.97 -5.59
C ALA A 89 -19.00 -1.78 -4.66
N ARG A 90 -19.26 -2.02 -3.38
CA ARG A 90 -19.40 -0.95 -2.38
C ARG A 90 -18.08 -0.23 -2.13
N ALA A 91 -17.00 -0.98 -2.01
CA ALA A 91 -15.69 -0.40 -1.72
C ALA A 91 -15.20 0.50 -2.86
N ARG A 92 -15.35 0.04 -4.12
CA ARG A 92 -14.88 0.85 -5.26
C ARG A 92 -15.70 2.13 -5.44
N ALA A 93 -16.95 2.14 -5.01
CA ALA A 93 -17.81 3.33 -5.12
C ALA A 93 -17.31 4.48 -4.24
N VAL A 94 -16.58 4.20 -3.17
CA VAL A 94 -16.04 5.23 -2.25
C VAL A 94 -14.52 5.36 -2.37
N ALA A 95 -13.94 4.85 -3.45
CA ALA A 95 -12.50 4.92 -3.71
C ALA A 95 -12.26 5.60 -5.06
N PRO A 96 -12.31 6.93 -5.12
CA PRO A 96 -12.07 7.66 -6.37
C PRO A 96 -10.70 7.31 -6.95
N GLY A 97 -10.64 7.15 -8.27
CA GLY A 97 -9.40 6.77 -8.95
C GLY A 97 -9.12 5.27 -8.98
N PHE A 98 -10.03 4.44 -8.45
CA PHE A 98 -9.87 2.99 -8.50
C PHE A 98 -9.69 2.51 -9.95
N LYS A 99 -8.76 1.58 -10.14
CA LYS A 99 -8.34 1.10 -11.46
C LYS A 99 -8.68 -0.39 -11.63
N PRO A 100 -9.85 -0.70 -12.22
CA PRO A 100 -10.26 -2.10 -12.41
C PRO A 100 -9.24 -2.94 -13.18
N GLY A 101 -8.55 -2.33 -14.15
CA GLY A 101 -7.54 -3.02 -14.94
C GLY A 101 -6.28 -3.42 -14.18
N ALA A 102 -6.04 -2.83 -13.01
CA ALA A 102 -4.92 -3.17 -12.14
C ALA A 102 -5.31 -4.16 -11.03
N HIS A 103 -6.60 -4.39 -10.82
CA HIS A 103 -7.11 -5.14 -9.66
C HIS A 103 -6.46 -6.51 -9.52
N ARG A 104 -6.43 -7.30 -10.60
CA ARG A 104 -5.96 -8.69 -10.53
C ARG A 104 -4.54 -8.77 -9.98
N ARG A 105 -3.63 -7.99 -10.55
CA ARG A 105 -2.21 -8.05 -10.17
C ARG A 105 -1.96 -7.45 -8.79
N VAL A 106 -2.60 -6.32 -8.50
CA VAL A 106 -2.47 -5.68 -7.18
C VAL A 106 -3.05 -6.60 -6.10
N HIS A 107 -4.18 -7.23 -6.37
CA HIS A 107 -4.79 -8.20 -5.45
C HIS A 107 -3.83 -9.35 -5.14
N GLU A 108 -3.19 -9.92 -6.16
CA GLU A 108 -2.19 -10.98 -5.98
C GLU A 108 -1.04 -10.52 -5.08
N LEU A 109 -0.51 -9.32 -5.33
CA LEU A 109 0.60 -8.77 -4.56
C LEU A 109 0.21 -8.49 -3.11
N MET A 110 -1.01 -7.98 -2.88
CA MET A 110 -1.50 -7.68 -1.54
C MET A 110 -1.67 -8.94 -0.69
N ARG A 111 -1.96 -10.08 -1.30
CA ARG A 111 -2.12 -11.35 -0.57
C ARG A 111 -0.86 -11.77 0.17
N GLY A 112 0.31 -11.32 -0.26
CA GLY A 112 1.57 -11.61 0.40
C GLY A 112 1.95 -10.64 1.51
N ILE A 113 1.11 -9.64 1.79
CA ILE A 113 1.39 -8.59 2.76
C ILE A 113 0.28 -8.60 3.83
N PRO A 114 0.62 -8.63 5.14
CA PRO A 114 -0.37 -8.72 6.21
C PRO A 114 -1.01 -7.35 6.51
N PHE A 115 -1.81 -6.85 5.58
CA PHE A 115 -2.55 -5.61 5.79
C PHE A 115 -3.51 -5.71 6.97
N ARG A 116 -3.69 -4.62 7.69
CA ARG A 116 -4.61 -4.52 8.83
C ARG A 116 -5.63 -3.40 8.61
N LEU A 117 -6.79 -3.61 9.17
CA LEU A 117 -7.85 -2.60 9.19
C LEU A 117 -7.66 -1.63 10.37
#